data_89a4847ea1f07d2a3d4f0698f2e252d8
#
_entry.id   89a4847ea1f07d2a3d4f0698f2e252d8
#
_cell.length_a   1.000
_cell.length_b   1.000
_cell.length_c   1.000
_cell.angle_alpha   90.00
_cell.angle_beta   90.00
_cell.angle_gamma   90.00
#
_symmetry.space_group_name_H-M   'P 1'
#
loop_
_entity.id
_entity.type
_entity.pdbx_description
1 polymer ?
#
loop_
_entity_poly.entity_id
_entity_poly.type
_entity_poly.pdbx_seq_one_letter_code
_entity_poly.pdbx_strand_id
1 'polypeptide(L)'
;MKAPLHDAARALQFVRSKAAEWNIDKTRIGAAGASAGACSSLWLAFHDDLSEPLSIDPVARESSRLRCAAVIGAQTTLDPVQMKAWTPNSKYGGHAFGFGSFPQFLAGREKILPWIEEYSPYALVSKDDPAVYLIYGAPPALGEEQKDPTHTANFGVKLQQHCKAIGVPCELQYPGTPDEAHATPTDFLIARLNAK
;
A
#
# COMPACT_ATOMS: atom_id res chain seq x y z
N MET A 1 -0.41 -13.75 -4.82
CA MET A 1 0.05 -12.51 -4.12
C MET A 1 1.40 -12.66 -3.47
N LYS A 2 1.70 -13.77 -2.75
CA LYS A 2 2.93 -13.90 -1.96
C LYS A 2 4.20 -13.53 -2.74
N ALA A 3 4.50 -14.20 -3.84
CA ALA A 3 5.75 -14.00 -4.57
C ALA A 3 6.00 -12.53 -4.97
N PRO A 4 5.10 -11.82 -5.67
CA PRO A 4 5.38 -10.44 -6.10
C PRO A 4 5.68 -9.47 -4.95
N LEU A 5 5.03 -9.60 -3.79
CA LEU A 5 5.22 -8.70 -2.66
C LEU A 5 6.53 -9.02 -1.92
N HIS A 6 6.83 -10.30 -1.69
CA HIS A 6 8.10 -10.70 -1.12
C HIS A 6 9.28 -10.39 -2.05
N ASP A 7 9.11 -10.51 -3.36
CA ASP A 7 10.12 -10.11 -4.35
C ASP A 7 10.36 -8.59 -4.31
N ALA A 8 9.31 -7.78 -4.11
CA ALA A 8 9.44 -6.34 -3.93
C ALA A 8 10.21 -6.00 -2.64
N ALA A 9 9.93 -6.68 -1.53
CA ALA A 9 10.69 -6.54 -0.30
C ALA A 9 12.16 -6.96 -0.49
N ARG A 10 12.38 -8.06 -1.19
CA ARG A 10 13.72 -8.54 -1.52
C ARG A 10 14.50 -7.56 -2.40
N ALA A 11 13.83 -6.93 -3.38
CA ALA A 11 14.43 -5.88 -4.20
C ALA A 11 14.85 -4.67 -3.37
N LEU A 12 14.02 -4.26 -2.40
CA LEU A 12 14.35 -3.17 -1.46
C LEU A 12 15.55 -3.52 -0.58
N GLN A 13 15.61 -4.74 -0.03
CA GLN A 13 16.75 -5.23 0.73
C GLN A 13 18.02 -5.25 -0.14
N PHE A 14 17.90 -5.67 -1.41
CA PHE A 14 19.02 -5.65 -2.35
C PHE A 14 19.54 -4.22 -2.60
N VAL A 15 18.66 -3.25 -2.83
CA VAL A 15 19.04 -1.83 -2.98
C VAL A 15 19.80 -1.35 -1.73
N ARG A 16 19.33 -1.69 -0.54
CA ARG A 16 20.00 -1.34 0.72
C ARG A 16 21.37 -2.00 0.85
N SER A 17 21.50 -3.26 0.45
CA SER A 17 22.81 -3.96 0.48
C SER A 17 23.85 -3.31 -0.44
N LYS A 18 23.40 -2.56 -1.45
CA LYS A 18 24.21 -1.81 -2.39
C LYS A 18 24.43 -0.34 -2.02
N ALA A 19 23.93 0.10 -0.88
CA ALA A 19 23.89 1.51 -0.53
C ALA A 19 25.29 2.18 -0.54
N ALA A 20 26.30 1.52 -0.02
CA ALA A 20 27.67 2.05 -0.03
C ALA A 20 28.25 2.12 -1.46
N GLU A 21 27.99 1.08 -2.28
CA GLU A 21 28.46 1.02 -3.66
C GLU A 21 27.79 2.08 -4.55
N TRP A 22 26.49 2.34 -4.32
CA TRP A 22 25.69 3.26 -5.14
C TRP A 22 25.58 4.67 -4.54
N ASN A 23 26.27 4.93 -3.43
CA ASN A 23 26.18 6.21 -2.71
C ASN A 23 24.73 6.60 -2.34
N ILE A 24 23.98 5.64 -1.83
CA ILE A 24 22.59 5.80 -1.37
C ILE A 24 22.58 5.84 0.16
N ASP A 25 21.78 6.74 0.73
CA ASP A 25 21.46 6.69 2.16
C ASP A 25 20.37 5.64 2.40
N LYS A 26 20.75 4.49 2.96
CA LYS A 26 19.85 3.38 3.20
C LYS A 26 18.76 3.64 4.24
N THR A 27 18.84 4.73 4.98
CA THR A 27 17.81 5.17 5.94
C THR A 27 16.75 6.04 5.29
N ARG A 28 16.97 6.51 4.06
CA ARG A 28 16.12 7.42 3.32
C ARG A 28 15.60 6.80 2.01
N ILE A 29 14.94 5.65 2.10
CA ILE A 29 14.36 4.98 0.94
C ILE A 29 12.83 5.02 1.08
N GLY A 30 12.17 5.52 0.04
CA GLY A 30 10.71 5.51 -0.11
C GLY A 30 10.29 4.66 -1.29
N ALA A 31 8.98 4.42 -1.42
CA ALA A 31 8.41 3.75 -2.58
C ALA A 31 7.33 4.60 -3.24
N ALA A 32 7.19 4.44 -4.55
CA ALA A 32 6.09 5.01 -5.32
C ALA A 32 5.54 3.99 -6.31
N GLY A 33 4.26 4.14 -6.64
CA GLY A 33 3.64 3.23 -7.61
C GLY A 33 2.22 3.64 -7.97
N ALA A 34 1.71 3.02 -9.04
CA ALA A 34 0.32 3.17 -9.47
C ALA A 34 -0.35 1.80 -9.56
N SER A 35 -1.68 1.76 -9.27
CA SER A 35 -2.49 0.53 -9.35
C SER A 35 -1.88 -0.63 -8.56
N ALA A 36 -1.48 -1.73 -9.19
CA ALA A 36 -0.81 -2.85 -8.53
C ALA A 36 0.51 -2.44 -7.85
N GLY A 37 1.29 -1.53 -8.48
CA GLY A 37 2.49 -0.96 -7.87
C GLY A 37 2.19 -0.09 -6.65
N ALA A 38 1.04 0.58 -6.63
CA ALA A 38 0.55 1.31 -5.46
C ALA A 38 0.21 0.38 -4.30
N CYS A 39 -0.49 -0.73 -4.56
CA CYS A 39 -0.78 -1.75 -3.57
C CYS A 39 0.52 -2.34 -2.99
N SER A 40 1.50 -2.67 -3.85
CA SER A 40 2.81 -3.18 -3.42
C SER A 40 3.60 -2.18 -2.57
N SER A 41 3.58 -0.89 -2.95
CA SER A 41 4.25 0.17 -2.18
C SER A 41 3.62 0.37 -0.80
N LEU A 42 2.29 0.31 -0.70
CA LEU A 42 1.59 0.39 0.58
C LEU A 42 1.82 -0.87 1.43
N TRP A 43 1.86 -2.05 0.81
CA TRP A 43 2.19 -3.28 1.51
C TRP A 43 3.59 -3.20 2.12
N LEU A 44 4.60 -2.75 1.35
CA LEU A 44 5.96 -2.51 1.87
C LEU A 44 6.01 -1.46 2.98
N ALA A 45 5.13 -0.45 2.93
CA ALA A 45 5.07 0.59 3.96
C ALA A 45 4.53 0.06 5.29
N PHE A 46 3.52 -0.83 5.24
CA PHE A 46 2.77 -1.28 6.42
C PHE A 46 3.12 -2.68 6.90
N HIS A 47 3.86 -3.47 6.11
CA HIS A 47 4.29 -4.81 6.54
C HIS A 47 5.46 -4.70 7.51
N ASP A 48 5.49 -5.60 8.48
CA ASP A 48 6.61 -5.76 9.41
C ASP A 48 7.94 -5.96 8.67
N ASP A 49 9.04 -5.64 9.34
CA ASP A 49 10.37 -5.79 8.77
C ASP A 49 10.67 -7.26 8.46
N LEU A 50 10.99 -7.55 7.22
CA LEU A 50 11.38 -8.89 6.75
C LEU A 50 12.90 -9.13 6.84
N SER A 51 13.63 -8.33 7.60
CA SER A 51 15.05 -8.57 7.84
C SER A 51 15.29 -9.85 8.63
N GLU A 52 16.32 -10.59 8.26
CA GLU A 52 16.81 -11.79 8.94
C GLU A 52 18.24 -11.54 9.45
N PRO A 53 18.42 -10.91 10.62
CA PRO A 53 19.75 -10.45 11.07
C PRO A 53 20.80 -11.55 11.18
N LEU A 54 20.41 -12.80 11.40
CA LEU A 54 21.29 -13.97 11.51
C LEU A 54 21.47 -14.74 10.20
N SER A 55 20.86 -14.28 9.10
CA SER A 55 21.00 -14.94 7.80
C SER A 55 22.44 -14.90 7.30
N ILE A 56 22.88 -15.98 6.64
CA ILE A 56 24.16 -16.03 5.91
C ILE A 56 24.13 -15.13 4.68
N ASP A 57 22.94 -14.83 4.14
CA ASP A 57 22.73 -13.94 3.02
C ASP A 57 22.78 -12.47 3.47
N PRO A 58 23.76 -11.68 3.03
CA PRO A 58 23.88 -10.28 3.44
C PRO A 58 22.70 -9.41 2.99
N VAL A 59 22.00 -9.77 1.91
CA VAL A 59 20.81 -9.06 1.45
C VAL A 59 19.63 -9.31 2.39
N ALA A 60 19.45 -10.54 2.88
CA ALA A 60 18.36 -10.85 3.81
C ALA A 60 18.53 -10.15 5.17
N ARG A 61 19.75 -9.73 5.54
CA ARG A 61 19.98 -8.97 6.76
C ARG A 61 19.54 -7.50 6.71
N GLU A 62 19.33 -6.96 5.51
CA GLU A 62 18.86 -5.59 5.34
C GLU A 62 17.37 -5.46 5.63
N SER A 63 16.96 -4.32 6.17
CA SER A 63 15.56 -4.02 6.45
C SER A 63 14.72 -3.89 5.18
N SER A 64 13.44 -4.30 5.24
CA SER A 64 12.42 -4.06 4.21
C SER A 64 11.55 -2.83 4.51
N ARG A 65 11.76 -2.12 5.63
CA ARG A 65 10.94 -0.95 6.01
C ARG A 65 11.23 0.26 5.12
N LEU A 66 10.19 1.03 4.83
CA LEU A 66 10.28 2.28 4.08
C LEU A 66 10.30 3.51 5.01
N ARG A 67 10.81 4.63 4.53
CA ARG A 67 10.69 5.94 5.19
C ARG A 67 9.34 6.60 4.91
N CYS A 68 8.76 6.36 3.72
CA CYS A 68 7.46 6.85 3.27
C CYS A 68 7.04 6.14 1.99
N ALA A 69 5.75 6.25 1.62
CA ALA A 69 5.27 5.83 0.30
C ALA A 69 4.30 6.84 -0.29
N ALA A 70 4.35 7.02 -1.63
CA ALA A 70 3.43 7.89 -2.36
C ALA A 70 2.83 7.15 -3.54
N VAL A 71 1.49 7.05 -3.61
CA VAL A 71 0.81 6.12 -4.51
C VAL A 71 -0.35 6.73 -5.27
N ILE A 72 -0.62 6.18 -6.46
CA ILE A 72 -1.67 6.64 -7.37
C ILE A 72 -2.68 5.50 -7.60
N GLY A 73 -3.98 5.75 -7.32
CA GLY A 73 -5.06 4.80 -7.60
C GLY A 73 -4.90 3.46 -6.89
N ALA A 74 -4.47 3.46 -5.64
CA ALA A 74 -4.19 2.25 -4.88
C ALA A 74 -5.47 1.47 -4.52
N GLN A 75 -5.41 0.14 -4.64
CA GLN A 75 -6.32 -0.76 -3.94
C GLN A 75 -5.74 -0.98 -2.53
N THR A 76 -6.42 -0.48 -1.51
CA THR A 76 -5.90 -0.52 -0.13
C THR A 76 -6.34 -1.74 0.64
N THR A 77 -7.38 -2.42 0.18
CA THR A 77 -7.83 -3.71 0.73
C THR A 77 -7.94 -4.77 -0.37
N LEU A 78 -7.75 -6.02 0.00
CA LEU A 78 -8.02 -7.20 -0.81
C LEU A 78 -9.16 -8.04 -0.23
N ASP A 79 -9.90 -7.53 0.76
CA ASP A 79 -11.09 -8.16 1.30
C ASP A 79 -12.31 -7.86 0.42
N PRO A 80 -12.92 -8.87 -0.24
CA PRO A 80 -14.07 -8.64 -1.12
C PRO A 80 -15.32 -8.13 -0.38
N VAL A 81 -15.45 -8.37 0.92
CA VAL A 81 -16.54 -7.84 1.74
C VAL A 81 -16.36 -6.34 1.94
N GLN A 82 -15.16 -5.89 2.29
CA GLN A 82 -14.83 -4.47 2.40
C GLN A 82 -14.98 -3.77 1.05
N MET A 83 -14.42 -4.35 0.00
CA MET A 83 -14.53 -3.81 -1.36
C MET A 83 -15.98 -3.57 -1.76
N LYS A 84 -16.86 -4.58 -1.57
CA LYS A 84 -18.27 -4.48 -1.91
C LYS A 84 -19.01 -3.47 -1.04
N ALA A 85 -18.68 -3.39 0.24
CA ALA A 85 -19.29 -2.41 1.15
C ALA A 85 -18.89 -0.97 0.80
N TRP A 86 -17.65 -0.75 0.36
CA TRP A 86 -17.18 0.59 0.01
C TRP A 86 -17.57 1.01 -1.41
N THR A 87 -17.70 0.04 -2.32
CA THR A 87 -17.96 0.25 -3.74
C THR A 87 -18.77 -0.95 -4.27
N PRO A 88 -20.13 -0.85 -4.34
CA PRO A 88 -21.02 -2.00 -4.61
C PRO A 88 -20.75 -2.75 -5.91
N ASN A 89 -20.25 -2.07 -6.94
CA ASN A 89 -19.88 -2.67 -8.23
C ASN A 89 -18.41 -3.12 -8.31
N SER A 90 -17.71 -3.31 -7.16
CA SER A 90 -16.38 -3.89 -7.12
C SER A 90 -16.34 -5.29 -7.74
N LYS A 91 -15.29 -5.54 -8.53
CA LYS A 91 -15.09 -6.81 -9.24
C LYS A 91 -13.62 -7.24 -9.35
N TYR A 92 -12.72 -6.53 -8.69
CA TYR A 92 -11.27 -6.74 -8.73
C TYR A 92 -10.81 -7.69 -7.60
N GLY A 93 -9.61 -8.22 -7.72
CA GLY A 93 -8.86 -8.86 -6.63
C GLY A 93 -8.90 -10.38 -6.60
N GLY A 94 -9.99 -11.02 -7.05
CA GLY A 94 -10.16 -12.47 -6.96
C GLY A 94 -9.06 -13.28 -7.66
N HIS A 95 -8.57 -12.78 -8.80
CA HIS A 95 -7.50 -13.43 -9.56
C HIS A 95 -6.18 -13.57 -8.78
N ALA A 96 -5.92 -12.66 -7.84
CA ALA A 96 -4.73 -12.72 -6.98
C ALA A 96 -4.74 -13.92 -6.02
N PHE A 97 -5.91 -14.48 -5.79
CA PHE A 97 -6.15 -15.65 -4.92
C PHE A 97 -6.66 -16.87 -5.72
N GLY A 98 -6.56 -16.84 -7.04
CA GLY A 98 -6.95 -17.96 -7.91
C GLY A 98 -8.45 -18.07 -8.19
N PHE A 99 -9.25 -17.03 -7.90
CA PHE A 99 -10.68 -17.01 -8.23
C PHE A 99 -10.94 -16.41 -9.62
N GLY A 100 -11.77 -17.08 -10.40
CA GLY A 100 -12.13 -16.65 -11.75
C GLY A 100 -13.15 -15.52 -11.81
N SER A 101 -13.85 -15.23 -10.70
CA SER A 101 -14.85 -14.17 -10.62
C SER A 101 -14.99 -13.58 -9.22
N PHE A 102 -15.50 -12.35 -9.13
CA PHE A 102 -15.72 -11.68 -7.85
C PHE A 102 -16.76 -12.40 -6.96
N PRO A 103 -17.88 -12.96 -7.48
CA PRO A 103 -18.78 -13.79 -6.66
C PRO A 103 -18.10 -15.02 -6.05
N GLN A 104 -17.23 -15.71 -6.80
CA GLN A 104 -16.44 -16.82 -6.26
C GLN A 104 -15.45 -16.36 -5.19
N PHE A 105 -14.81 -15.22 -5.39
CA PHE A 105 -13.91 -14.60 -4.43
C PHE A 105 -14.63 -14.26 -3.13
N LEU A 106 -15.81 -13.63 -3.22
CA LEU A 106 -16.65 -13.30 -2.07
C LEU A 106 -17.10 -14.57 -1.31
N ALA A 107 -17.56 -15.60 -2.04
CA ALA A 107 -17.98 -16.86 -1.45
C ALA A 107 -16.82 -17.65 -0.82
N GLY A 108 -15.62 -17.51 -1.36
CA GLY A 108 -14.41 -18.19 -0.88
C GLY A 108 -13.64 -17.43 0.21
N ARG A 109 -14.08 -16.24 0.60
CA ARG A 109 -13.37 -15.33 1.51
C ARG A 109 -12.85 -15.99 2.78
N GLU A 110 -13.68 -16.72 3.49
CA GLU A 110 -13.32 -17.33 4.78
C GLU A 110 -12.17 -18.34 4.65
N LYS A 111 -12.04 -19.01 3.51
CA LYS A 111 -10.97 -19.99 3.27
C LYS A 111 -9.61 -19.34 3.06
N ILE A 112 -9.59 -18.07 2.66
CA ILE A 112 -8.38 -17.32 2.34
C ILE A 112 -8.20 -16.08 3.24
N LEU A 113 -9.01 -15.95 4.28
CA LEU A 113 -8.97 -14.80 5.18
C LEU A 113 -7.56 -14.50 5.72
N PRO A 114 -6.74 -15.47 6.17
CA PRO A 114 -5.38 -15.20 6.60
C PRO A 114 -4.49 -14.58 5.49
N TRP A 115 -4.75 -14.93 4.23
CA TRP A 115 -4.01 -14.34 3.10
C TRP A 115 -4.53 -12.94 2.74
N ILE A 116 -5.83 -12.70 2.91
CA ILE A 116 -6.41 -11.36 2.76
C ILE A 116 -5.81 -10.42 3.81
N GLU A 117 -5.73 -10.83 5.05
CA GLU A 117 -5.13 -10.06 6.15
C GLU A 117 -3.65 -9.79 5.90
N GLU A 118 -2.88 -10.81 5.51
CA GLU A 118 -1.45 -10.72 5.22
C GLU A 118 -1.12 -9.79 4.04
N TYR A 119 -1.99 -9.73 3.01
CA TYR A 119 -1.68 -9.02 1.77
C TYR A 119 -2.48 -7.73 1.54
N SER A 120 -3.44 -7.40 2.40
CA SER A 120 -4.20 -6.14 2.34
C SER A 120 -3.46 -5.03 3.08
N PRO A 121 -2.99 -3.97 2.42
CA PRO A 121 -2.36 -2.84 3.10
C PRO A 121 -3.20 -2.30 4.27
N TYR A 122 -4.53 -2.21 4.08
CA TYR A 122 -5.47 -1.76 5.10
C TYR A 122 -5.41 -2.58 6.40
N ALA A 123 -5.24 -3.90 6.30
CA ALA A 123 -5.22 -4.79 7.45
C ALA A 123 -3.90 -4.72 8.24
N LEU A 124 -2.82 -4.28 7.59
CA LEU A 124 -1.47 -4.27 8.15
C LEU A 124 -1.13 -2.97 8.90
N VAL A 125 -1.94 -1.91 8.75
CA VAL A 125 -1.62 -0.60 9.35
C VAL A 125 -1.38 -0.72 10.85
N SER A 126 -0.21 -0.29 11.29
CA SER A 126 0.22 -0.28 12.68
C SER A 126 0.78 1.09 13.09
N LYS A 127 0.96 1.32 14.38
CA LYS A 127 1.33 2.63 14.93
C LYS A 127 2.73 3.13 14.51
N ASP A 128 3.63 2.22 14.20
CA ASP A 128 5.03 2.51 13.83
C ASP A 128 5.25 2.64 12.33
N ASP A 129 4.16 2.63 11.55
CA ASP A 129 4.22 2.74 10.12
C ASP A 129 4.58 4.15 9.62
N PRO A 130 5.25 4.24 8.48
CA PRO A 130 5.66 5.50 7.90
C PRO A 130 4.48 6.27 7.33
N ALA A 131 4.69 7.58 7.14
CA ALA A 131 3.74 8.44 6.45
C ALA A 131 3.51 7.99 5.01
N VAL A 132 2.26 8.06 4.55
CA VAL A 132 1.86 7.75 3.17
C VAL A 132 1.07 8.88 2.53
N TYR A 133 1.15 8.94 1.20
CA TYR A 133 0.40 9.87 0.36
C TYR A 133 -0.35 9.09 -0.73
N LEU A 134 -1.64 9.37 -0.87
CA LEU A 134 -2.49 8.74 -1.88
C LEU A 134 -3.12 9.80 -2.78
N ILE A 135 -3.17 9.53 -4.09
CA ILE A 135 -3.88 10.37 -5.05
C ILE A 135 -4.81 9.54 -5.92
N TYR A 136 -6.01 10.07 -6.18
CA TYR A 136 -7.03 9.47 -7.05
C TYR A 136 -7.57 10.50 -8.05
N GLY A 137 -8.02 10.02 -9.21
CA GLY A 137 -8.48 10.86 -10.32
C GLY A 137 -9.93 11.33 -10.21
N ALA A 138 -10.70 10.87 -9.22
CA ALA A 138 -12.10 11.25 -9.01
C ALA A 138 -12.42 11.32 -7.51
N PRO A 139 -13.42 12.13 -7.10
CA PRO A 139 -13.84 12.21 -5.72
C PRO A 139 -14.46 10.87 -5.24
N PRO A 140 -14.40 10.58 -3.93
CA PRO A 140 -15.02 9.39 -3.36
C PRO A 140 -16.55 9.50 -3.36
N ALA A 141 -17.22 8.35 -3.45
CA ALA A 141 -18.64 8.19 -3.17
C ALA A 141 -18.85 6.81 -2.52
N LEU A 142 -18.64 6.76 -1.21
CA LEU A 142 -18.75 5.53 -0.42
C LEU A 142 -20.18 4.95 -0.48
N GLY A 143 -20.26 3.65 -0.75
CA GLY A 143 -21.55 2.94 -0.85
C GLY A 143 -22.26 3.12 -2.19
N GLU A 144 -21.66 3.84 -3.14
CA GLU A 144 -22.20 4.06 -4.48
C GLU A 144 -21.34 3.38 -5.55
N GLU A 145 -21.99 3.03 -6.68
CA GLU A 145 -21.29 2.50 -7.84
C GLU A 145 -20.34 3.54 -8.43
N GLN A 146 -19.16 3.09 -8.83
CA GLN A 146 -18.12 3.93 -9.38
C GLN A 146 -17.88 3.61 -10.86
N LYS A 147 -17.53 4.64 -11.66
CA LYS A 147 -17.15 4.46 -13.06
C LYS A 147 -15.91 3.57 -13.19
N ASP A 148 -14.94 3.78 -12.32
CA ASP A 148 -13.77 2.92 -12.14
C ASP A 148 -13.74 2.36 -10.71
N PRO A 149 -14.38 1.21 -10.47
CA PRO A 149 -14.46 0.62 -9.13
C PRO A 149 -13.12 0.04 -8.65
N THR A 150 -12.11 -0.04 -9.53
CA THR A 150 -10.78 -0.55 -9.20
C THR A 150 -9.86 0.54 -8.65
N HIS A 151 -9.98 1.78 -9.14
CA HIS A 151 -9.11 2.90 -8.76
C HIS A 151 -9.90 4.05 -8.11
N THR A 152 -10.98 3.73 -7.41
CA THR A 152 -11.82 4.71 -6.72
C THR A 152 -11.18 5.25 -5.45
N ALA A 153 -11.40 6.56 -5.18
CA ALA A 153 -10.96 7.20 -3.94
C ALA A 153 -11.65 6.64 -2.67
N ASN A 154 -12.66 5.81 -2.80
CA ASN A 154 -13.26 5.08 -1.68
C ASN A 154 -12.21 4.27 -0.90
N PHE A 155 -11.26 3.64 -1.60
CA PHE A 155 -10.12 2.95 -1.00
C PHE A 155 -9.23 3.90 -0.17
N GLY A 156 -8.94 5.08 -0.73
CA GLY A 156 -8.13 6.10 -0.08
C GLY A 156 -8.76 6.65 1.18
N VAL A 157 -10.05 7.01 1.11
CA VAL A 157 -10.81 7.53 2.27
C VAL A 157 -10.83 6.52 3.41
N LYS A 158 -11.07 5.25 3.10
CA LYS A 158 -11.12 4.20 4.14
C LYS A 158 -9.75 3.97 4.77
N LEU A 159 -8.68 3.97 3.97
CA LEU A 159 -7.33 3.86 4.52
C LEU A 159 -6.98 5.08 5.36
N GLN A 160 -7.27 6.31 4.90
CA GLN A 160 -6.99 7.53 5.66
C GLN A 160 -7.73 7.55 7.00
N GLN A 161 -9.02 7.16 7.02
CA GLN A 161 -9.79 7.03 8.26
C GLN A 161 -9.14 6.04 9.24
N HIS A 162 -8.68 4.90 8.72
CA HIS A 162 -8.02 3.87 9.51
C HIS A 162 -6.67 4.33 10.05
N CYS A 163 -5.82 4.89 9.20
CA CYS A 163 -4.54 5.49 9.59
C CYS A 163 -4.72 6.56 10.67
N LYS A 164 -5.70 7.45 10.50
CA LYS A 164 -6.02 8.50 11.49
C LYS A 164 -6.41 7.91 12.85
N ALA A 165 -7.19 6.83 12.86
CA ALA A 165 -7.61 6.16 14.11
C ALA A 165 -6.43 5.53 14.86
N ILE A 166 -5.38 5.10 14.14
CA ILE A 166 -4.18 4.48 14.69
C ILE A 166 -3.08 5.52 14.99
N GLY A 167 -3.14 6.69 14.33
CA GLY A 167 -2.16 7.77 14.48
C GLY A 167 -1.04 7.77 13.42
N VAL A 168 -1.26 7.11 12.28
CA VAL A 168 -0.35 7.09 11.13
C VAL A 168 -0.65 8.26 10.20
N PRO A 169 0.33 9.10 9.80
CA PRO A 169 0.11 10.19 8.86
C PRO A 169 -0.26 9.65 7.46
N CYS A 170 -1.42 10.06 6.95
CA CYS A 170 -1.93 9.62 5.66
C CYS A 170 -2.56 10.82 4.92
N GLU A 171 -1.87 11.35 3.92
CA GLU A 171 -2.38 12.39 3.05
C GLU A 171 -3.19 11.78 1.91
N LEU A 172 -4.33 12.37 1.57
CA LEU A 172 -5.22 11.88 0.52
C LEU A 172 -5.65 13.03 -0.37
N GLN A 173 -5.41 12.90 -1.67
CA GLN A 173 -5.80 13.86 -2.67
C GLN A 173 -6.71 13.27 -3.76
N TYR A 174 -7.74 14.03 -4.13
CA TYR A 174 -8.63 13.79 -5.25
C TYR A 174 -9.26 15.12 -5.70
N PRO A 175 -9.86 15.23 -6.89
CA PRO A 175 -10.51 16.49 -7.32
C PRO A 175 -11.55 16.97 -6.29
N GLY A 176 -11.33 18.18 -5.75
CA GLY A 176 -12.19 18.79 -4.74
C GLY A 176 -11.83 18.50 -3.28
N THR A 177 -10.70 17.79 -3.00
CA THR A 177 -10.16 17.80 -1.62
C THR A 177 -9.70 19.18 -1.22
N PRO A 178 -9.81 19.56 0.06
CA PRO A 178 -9.08 20.70 0.61
C PRO A 178 -7.57 20.56 0.35
N ASP A 179 -6.87 21.69 0.35
CA ASP A 179 -5.41 21.71 0.15
C ASP A 179 -4.72 20.80 1.17
N GLU A 180 -4.01 19.81 0.69
CA GLU A 180 -3.12 18.97 1.48
C GLU A 180 -1.73 19.63 1.59
N ALA A 181 -0.91 19.14 2.52
CA ALA A 181 0.43 19.70 2.76
C ALA A 181 1.35 19.59 1.53
N HIS A 182 1.11 18.60 0.66
CA HIS A 182 1.90 18.36 -0.55
C HIS A 182 1.02 18.30 -1.79
N ALA A 183 1.39 19.07 -2.82
CA ALA A 183 0.63 19.15 -4.08
C ALA A 183 0.78 17.88 -4.95
N THR A 184 1.92 17.20 -4.86
CA THR A 184 2.23 16.02 -5.68
C THR A 184 2.87 14.90 -4.88
N PRO A 185 2.81 13.63 -5.37
CA PRO A 185 3.56 12.52 -4.80
C PRO A 185 5.06 12.81 -4.69
N THR A 186 5.64 13.52 -5.66
CA THR A 186 7.06 13.88 -5.67
C THR A 186 7.39 14.86 -4.55
N ASP A 187 6.58 15.90 -4.34
CA ASP A 187 6.79 16.87 -3.27
C ASP A 187 6.75 16.20 -1.90
N PHE A 188 5.77 15.29 -1.70
CA PHE A 188 5.68 14.49 -0.49
C PHE A 188 6.94 13.64 -0.26
N LEU A 189 7.38 12.89 -1.28
CA LEU A 189 8.56 12.04 -1.17
C LEU A 189 9.82 12.87 -0.84
N ILE A 190 10.04 14.00 -1.54
CA ILE A 190 11.18 14.89 -1.28
C ILE A 190 11.14 15.40 0.15
N ALA A 191 9.98 15.86 0.62
CA ALA A 191 9.83 16.38 1.98
C ALA A 191 10.12 15.29 3.03
N ARG A 192 9.54 14.09 2.87
CA ARG A 192 9.68 12.99 3.84
C ARG A 192 11.07 12.36 3.84
N LEU A 193 11.70 12.24 2.68
CA LEU A 193 13.06 11.70 2.57
C LEU A 193 14.14 12.67 3.07
N ASN A 194 13.88 13.98 3.08
CA ASN A 194 14.80 15.00 3.58
C ASN A 194 14.53 15.41 5.05
N ALA A 195 13.43 14.98 5.63
CA ALA A 195 13.15 15.23 7.05
C ALA A 195 14.21 14.55 7.95
N LYS A 196 14.76 15.34 8.90
CA LYS A 196 15.74 14.85 9.90
C LYS A 196 15.08 13.95 10.94
#